data_4383f2aa797ef9f8c8671f3099a516bf
#
_entry.id   4383f2aa797ef9f8c8671f3099a516bf
#
_cell.length_a   1.000
_cell.length_b   1.000
_cell.length_c   1.000
_cell.angle_alpha   90.00
_cell.angle_beta   90.00
_cell.angle_gamma   90.00
#
_symmetry.space_group_name_H-M   'P 1'
#
loop_
_entity.id
_entity.type
_entity.pdbx_description
1 polymer ?
#
loop_
_entity_poly.entity_id
_entity_poly.type
_entity_poly.pdbx_seq_one_letter_code
_entity_poly.pdbx_strand_id
1 'polypeptide(L)'
;MALPLLDGRGVSAFHADGFVPVDRLIPDDVVAPLHDRFDLMFHGVFETGVAPDEVNWQEGTGDPSLTRQICNGWRADRLVASIVLSPVLGEVLATLAGWP
;
A
#
# COMPACT_ATOMS: atom_id res chain seq x y z
N MET A 1 -7.71 12.39 14.10
CA MET A 1 -7.65 13.70 13.48
C MET A 1 -7.00 13.59 12.11
N ALA A 2 -7.62 14.13 11.14
CA ALA A 2 -7.05 14.17 9.82
C ALA A 2 -6.19 15.43 9.68
N LEU A 3 -4.91 15.26 9.47
CA LEU A 3 -4.05 16.34 9.02
C LEU A 3 -4.19 16.44 7.50
N PRO A 4 -4.11 17.64 6.93
CA PRO A 4 -3.95 17.72 5.49
C PRO A 4 -2.60 17.09 5.14
N LEU A 5 -2.64 15.83 4.73
CA LEU A 5 -1.45 15.11 4.29
C LEU A 5 -0.90 15.66 2.98
N LEU A 6 -1.71 16.42 2.28
CA LEU A 6 -1.38 16.96 0.97
C LEU A 6 -1.91 18.39 0.89
N ASP A 7 -1.03 19.35 0.67
CA ASP A 7 -1.37 20.75 0.48
C ASP A 7 -1.39 21.14 -1.02
N GLY A 8 -1.68 22.41 -1.30
CA GLY A 8 -1.72 22.89 -2.67
C GLY A 8 -0.40 22.78 -3.42
N ARG A 9 0.75 22.81 -2.72
CA ARG A 9 2.06 22.60 -3.33
C ARG A 9 2.22 21.17 -3.80
N GLY A 10 1.76 20.21 -2.98
CA GLY A 10 1.78 18.80 -3.34
C GLY A 10 0.92 18.51 -4.55
N VAL A 11 -0.28 19.08 -4.61
CA VAL A 11 -1.16 18.93 -5.77
C VAL A 11 -0.51 19.48 -7.04
N SER A 12 0.07 20.69 -6.96
CA SER A 12 0.77 21.31 -8.09
C SER A 12 1.97 20.48 -8.54
N ALA A 13 2.75 19.95 -7.58
CA ALA A 13 3.90 19.11 -7.88
C ALA A 13 3.47 17.81 -8.60
N PHE A 14 2.38 17.19 -8.15
CA PHE A 14 1.85 16.01 -8.81
C PHE A 14 1.49 16.28 -10.27
N HIS A 15 0.80 17.38 -10.54
CA HIS A 15 0.41 17.73 -11.92
C HIS A 15 1.59 18.10 -12.80
N ALA A 16 2.64 18.71 -12.21
CA ALA A 16 3.86 19.07 -12.94
C ALA A 16 4.75 17.86 -13.22
N ASP A 17 4.93 16.99 -12.22
CA ASP A 17 5.95 15.94 -12.24
C ASP A 17 5.38 14.55 -12.53
N GLY A 18 4.08 14.35 -12.37
CA GLY A 18 3.43 13.05 -12.51
C GLY A 18 3.49 12.17 -11.26
N PHE A 19 4.07 12.68 -10.17
CA PHE A 19 4.12 12.00 -8.88
C PHE A 19 4.26 13.01 -7.76
N VAL A 20 3.97 12.60 -6.54
CA VAL A 20 4.24 13.39 -5.33
C VAL A 20 4.45 12.46 -4.14
N PRO A 21 5.54 12.64 -3.37
CA PRO A 21 5.69 11.95 -2.09
C PRO A 21 4.71 12.50 -1.06
N VAL A 22 4.11 11.62 -0.29
CA VAL A 22 3.23 11.99 0.82
C VAL A 22 3.82 11.39 2.10
N ASP A 23 4.35 12.26 2.96
CA ASP A 23 4.98 11.82 4.19
C ASP A 23 3.93 11.22 5.15
N ARG A 24 4.27 10.08 5.73
CA ARG A 24 3.48 9.43 6.79
C ARG A 24 2.02 9.19 6.43
N LEU A 25 1.77 8.88 5.17
CA LEU A 25 0.46 8.41 4.74
C LEU A 25 0.06 7.15 5.52
N ILE A 26 1.03 6.28 5.78
CA ILE A 26 0.90 5.13 6.67
C ILE A 26 1.57 5.49 7.99
N PRO A 27 0.87 5.39 9.14
CA PRO A 27 1.47 5.69 10.44
C PRO A 27 2.72 4.84 10.72
N ASP A 28 3.71 5.42 11.37
CA ASP A 28 5.00 4.74 11.63
C ASP A 28 4.84 3.43 12.39
N ASP A 29 3.87 3.36 13.33
CA ASP A 29 3.61 2.16 14.11
C ASP A 29 2.94 1.04 13.31
N VAL A 30 2.48 1.30 12.11
CA VAL A 30 1.87 0.32 11.21
C VAL A 30 2.89 -0.26 10.22
N VAL A 31 3.99 0.45 9.96
CA VAL A 31 4.96 0.06 8.92
C VAL A 31 5.60 -1.30 9.24
N ALA A 32 6.09 -1.52 10.46
CA ALA A 32 6.72 -2.79 10.81
C ALA A 32 5.74 -3.97 10.79
N PRO A 33 4.52 -3.87 11.39
CA PRO A 33 3.52 -4.92 11.24
C PRO A 33 3.14 -5.19 9.79
N LEU A 34 3.03 -4.17 8.96
CA LEU A 34 2.71 -4.33 7.55
C LEU A 34 3.80 -5.09 6.80
N HIS A 35 5.07 -4.79 7.09
CA HIS A 35 6.21 -5.50 6.53
C HIS A 35 6.18 -6.99 6.90
N ASP A 36 5.86 -7.31 8.14
CA ASP A 36 5.73 -8.69 8.61
C ASP A 36 4.61 -9.43 7.87
N ARG A 37 3.51 -8.74 7.59
CA ARG A 37 2.40 -9.34 6.83
C ARG A 37 2.81 -9.69 5.39
N PHE A 38 3.58 -8.84 4.74
CA PHE A 38 4.11 -9.14 3.40
C PHE A 38 5.02 -10.36 3.42
N ASP A 39 5.89 -10.46 4.41
CA ASP A 39 6.75 -11.64 4.56
C ASP A 39 5.93 -12.93 4.69
N LEU A 40 4.88 -12.91 5.50
CA LEU A 40 3.98 -14.05 5.64
C LEU A 40 3.30 -14.41 4.32
N MET A 41 2.83 -13.43 3.56
CA MET A 41 2.17 -13.67 2.28
C MET A 41 3.13 -14.27 1.25
N PHE A 42 4.40 -13.87 1.26
CA PHE A 42 5.41 -14.48 0.38
C PHE A 42 5.77 -15.91 0.81
N HIS A 43 5.42 -16.31 2.03
CA HIS A 43 5.51 -17.70 2.50
C HIS A 43 4.22 -18.49 2.27
N GLY A 44 3.21 -17.90 1.66
CA GLY A 44 1.93 -18.55 1.41
C GLY A 44 0.98 -18.54 2.60
N VAL A 45 1.23 -17.70 3.60
CA VAL A 45 0.37 -17.57 4.78
C VAL A 45 -0.57 -16.38 4.56
N PHE A 46 -1.86 -16.66 4.42
CA PHE A 46 -2.90 -15.65 4.16
C PHE A 46 -3.85 -15.59 5.34
N GLU A 47 -3.82 -14.47 6.06
CA GLU A 47 -4.59 -14.31 7.30
C GLU A 47 -6.09 -14.53 7.10
N THR A 48 -6.63 -14.09 5.96
CA THR A 48 -8.06 -14.24 5.66
C THR A 48 -8.44 -15.65 5.20
N GLY A 49 -7.45 -16.50 4.89
CA GLY A 49 -7.68 -17.79 4.23
C GLY A 49 -7.95 -17.68 2.74
N VAL A 50 -7.90 -16.46 2.17
CA VAL A 50 -8.13 -16.23 0.74
C VAL A 50 -6.80 -15.81 0.11
N ALA A 51 -6.41 -16.52 -0.95
CA ALA A 51 -5.20 -16.16 -1.68
C ALA A 51 -5.37 -14.81 -2.41
N PRO A 52 -4.29 -14.01 -2.55
CA PRO A 52 -4.32 -12.87 -3.45
C PRO A 52 -4.41 -13.32 -4.91
N ASP A 53 -4.66 -12.41 -5.83
CA ASP A 53 -4.81 -12.78 -7.24
C ASP A 53 -3.51 -13.32 -7.83
N GLU A 54 -2.38 -12.80 -7.38
CA GLU A 54 -1.07 -13.27 -7.85
C GLU A 54 0.01 -13.00 -6.81
N VAL A 55 0.91 -13.96 -6.64
CA VAL A 55 2.17 -13.80 -5.92
C VAL A 55 3.28 -14.23 -6.86
N ASN A 56 4.09 -13.29 -7.34
CA ASN A 56 5.10 -13.58 -8.35
C ASN A 56 6.47 -13.99 -7.80
N TRP A 57 6.59 -14.10 -6.49
CA TRP A 57 7.81 -14.54 -5.82
C TRP A 57 7.44 -15.42 -4.64
N GLN A 58 8.19 -16.49 -4.42
CA GLN A 58 7.96 -17.41 -3.32
C GLN A 58 9.25 -17.74 -2.61
N GLU A 59 9.21 -17.76 -1.27
CA GLU A 59 10.35 -18.12 -0.44
C GLU A 59 10.86 -19.52 -0.79
N GLY A 60 12.17 -19.65 -0.91
CA GLY A 60 12.84 -20.92 -1.21
C GLY A 60 12.98 -21.25 -2.68
N THR A 61 12.17 -20.67 -3.55
CA THR A 61 12.23 -20.88 -5.01
C THR A 61 12.50 -19.61 -5.78
N GLY A 62 12.16 -18.44 -5.21
CA GLY A 62 12.38 -17.16 -5.83
C GLY A 62 13.82 -16.69 -5.68
N ASP A 63 14.32 -15.98 -6.68
CA ASP A 63 15.61 -15.30 -6.59
C ASP A 63 15.49 -14.09 -5.65
N PRO A 64 16.24 -14.05 -4.52
CA PRO A 64 16.10 -12.95 -3.56
C PRO A 64 16.52 -11.59 -4.10
N SER A 65 17.21 -11.53 -5.24
CA SER A 65 17.59 -10.28 -5.88
C SER A 65 16.52 -9.67 -6.75
N LEU A 66 15.46 -10.41 -7.06
CA LEU A 66 14.38 -9.94 -7.92
C LEU A 66 13.30 -9.20 -7.14
N THR A 67 12.60 -8.32 -7.84
CA THR A 67 11.45 -7.61 -7.30
C THR A 67 10.33 -8.59 -6.98
N ARG A 68 9.72 -8.43 -5.81
CA ARG A 68 8.62 -9.23 -5.33
C ARG A 68 7.32 -8.46 -5.52
N GLN A 69 6.26 -9.14 -5.91
CA GLN A 69 4.97 -8.52 -6.17
C GLN A 69 3.82 -9.42 -5.72
N ILE A 70 2.82 -8.79 -5.13
CA ILE A 70 1.55 -9.41 -4.78
C ILE A 70 0.44 -8.56 -5.38
N CYS A 71 -0.40 -9.18 -6.20
CA CYS A 71 -1.55 -8.52 -6.80
C CYS A 71 -2.78 -8.72 -5.94
N ASN A 72 -3.43 -7.61 -5.55
CA ASN A 72 -4.62 -7.62 -4.71
C ASN A 72 -4.40 -8.32 -3.36
N GLY A 73 -3.30 -8.01 -2.71
CA GLY A 73 -2.96 -8.54 -1.39
C GLY A 73 -3.99 -8.20 -0.30
N TRP A 74 -4.78 -7.14 -0.50
CA TRP A 74 -5.85 -6.76 0.42
C TRP A 74 -6.90 -7.86 0.61
N ARG A 75 -7.04 -8.77 -0.34
CA ARG A 75 -7.95 -9.93 -0.25
C ARG A 75 -7.43 -10.97 0.74
N ALA A 76 -6.11 -11.04 0.89
CA ALA A 76 -5.44 -12.06 1.68
C ALA A 76 -5.15 -11.63 3.11
N ASP A 77 -5.15 -10.33 3.39
CA ASP A 77 -4.72 -9.79 4.67
C ASP A 77 -5.48 -8.53 5.05
N ARG A 78 -6.04 -8.53 6.27
CA ARG A 78 -6.87 -7.41 6.75
C ARG A 78 -6.07 -6.16 7.06
N LEU A 79 -4.82 -6.27 7.46
CA LEU A 79 -3.99 -5.10 7.69
C LEU A 79 -3.69 -4.39 6.35
N VAL A 80 -3.36 -5.15 5.31
CA VAL A 80 -3.20 -4.61 3.96
C VAL A 80 -4.49 -3.96 3.49
N ALA A 81 -5.64 -4.61 3.70
CA ALA A 81 -6.94 -4.06 3.34
C ALA A 81 -7.22 -2.74 4.08
N SER A 82 -6.82 -2.62 5.34
CA SER A 82 -7.04 -1.40 6.11
C SER A 82 -6.32 -0.19 5.52
N ILE A 83 -5.21 -0.41 4.85
CA ILE A 83 -4.47 0.65 4.15
C ILE A 83 -5.10 0.93 2.79
N VAL A 84 -5.29 -0.09 1.98
CA VAL A 84 -5.81 0.04 0.61
C VAL A 84 -7.21 0.64 0.58
N LEU A 85 -8.05 0.27 1.54
CA LEU A 85 -9.43 0.73 1.63
C LEU A 85 -9.61 1.92 2.58
N SER A 86 -8.51 2.53 3.03
CA SER A 86 -8.56 3.66 3.96
C SER A 86 -9.24 4.88 3.33
N PRO A 87 -10.20 5.51 4.04
CA PRO A 87 -10.78 6.77 3.60
C PRO A 87 -9.75 7.89 3.44
N VAL A 88 -8.69 7.90 4.26
CA VAL A 88 -7.62 8.89 4.15
C VAL A 88 -6.89 8.76 2.81
N LEU A 89 -6.57 7.55 2.39
CA LEU A 89 -5.97 7.30 1.09
C LEU A 89 -6.92 7.75 -0.03
N GLY A 90 -8.20 7.44 0.09
CA GLY A 90 -9.21 7.87 -0.89
C GLY A 90 -9.28 9.40 -1.01
N GLU A 91 -9.24 10.11 0.10
CA GLU A 91 -9.23 11.58 0.10
C GLU A 91 -8.00 12.15 -0.58
N VAL A 92 -6.82 11.60 -0.30
CA VAL A 92 -5.57 12.02 -0.95
C VAL A 92 -5.65 11.82 -2.45
N LEU A 93 -6.09 10.65 -2.90
CA LEU A 93 -6.22 10.35 -4.32
C LEU A 93 -7.25 11.24 -5.01
N ALA A 94 -8.39 11.47 -4.38
CA ALA A 94 -9.43 12.37 -4.93
C ALA A 94 -8.91 13.80 -5.06
N THR A 95 -8.16 14.27 -4.06
CA THR A 95 -7.55 15.61 -4.09
C THR A 95 -6.56 15.73 -5.25
N LEU A 96 -5.70 14.73 -5.44
CA LEU A 96 -4.74 14.71 -6.55
C LEU A 96 -5.44 14.67 -7.92
N ALA A 97 -6.52 13.91 -8.02
CA ALA A 97 -7.27 13.78 -9.27
C ALA A 97 -8.21 14.95 -9.54
N GLY A 98 -8.44 15.82 -8.55
CA GLY A 98 -9.41 16.90 -8.66
C GLY A 98 -10.87 16.42 -8.62
N TRP A 99 -11.13 15.27 -7.98
CA TRP A 99 -12.48 14.71 -7.83
C TRP A 99 -13.16 15.29 -6.59
N PRO A 100 -14.49 15.42 -6.63
CA PRO A 100 -15.24 15.88 -5.47
C PRO A 100 -15.22 14.89 -4.30
#